data_c50218f57b1438fa4a3be1597433f8a0
#
_entry.id   c50218f57b1438fa4a3be1597433f8a0
#
_cell.length_a   1.000
_cell.length_b   1.000
_cell.length_c   1.000
_cell.angle_alpha   90.00
_cell.angle_beta   90.00
_cell.angle_gamma   90.00
#
_symmetry.space_group_name_H-M   'P 1'
#
loop_
_entity.id
_entity.type
_entity.pdbx_description
1 polymer ?
#
loop_
_entity_poly.entity_id
_entity_poly.type
_entity_poly.pdbx_seq_one_letter_code
_entity_poly.pdbx_strand_id
1 'polypeptide(L)'
;RRVLFRSFFEERENMDDGVCEESRKRVFCNLQKKISRRRFAGLTLKVVAVVVPVAAVIAILLYLNTQVSLFEPPFYQDIHVAKGERMQIAFQDGTRVYLYPGSRLCYPDKFGLTERRVTLDGEAYFEVSKNSHRPFIVDLDKASIRVTGTSFHLQAYACEPDIIVELDEGQVDLLYGDRQEYSLRPGESLIYNKVKNACMLQLQEGVSGLIRWKEQEIDFRNTPMKEVLKELDLHYGVPFCVGDTVVYQYSYTFCVKKASLEEVMETLEIISPVRFQKGDTIRVRMK
;
A
#
# COMPACT_ATOMS: atom_id res chain seq x y z
N ARG A 1 21.69 46.79 -98.75
CA ARG A 1 22.40 46.95 -97.48
C ARG A 1 21.45 47.31 -96.30
N ARG A 2 20.30 47.88 -96.52
CA ARG A 2 19.34 48.27 -95.43
C ARG A 2 18.42 47.09 -94.91
N VAL A 3 18.26 46.05 -95.66
CA VAL A 3 17.38 44.91 -95.26
C VAL A 3 18.09 43.93 -94.30
N LEU A 4 19.42 43.74 -94.49
CA LEU A 4 20.19 42.85 -93.61
C LEU A 4 20.39 43.39 -92.19
N PHE A 5 20.37 44.73 -92.03
CA PHE A 5 20.54 45.33 -90.69
C PHE A 5 19.27 45.25 -89.81
N ARG A 6 18.08 45.21 -90.45
CA ARG A 6 16.83 45.15 -89.73
C ARG A 6 16.56 43.74 -89.15
N SER A 7 16.92 42.70 -89.92
CA SER A 7 16.80 41.33 -89.48
C SER A 7 17.71 40.96 -88.26
N PHE A 8 18.93 41.61 -88.27
CA PHE A 8 19.90 41.36 -87.20
C PHE A 8 19.51 42.07 -85.86
N PHE A 9 18.76 43.17 -85.93
CA PHE A 9 18.23 43.83 -84.72
C PHE A 9 16.96 43.15 -84.22
N GLU A 10 16.07 42.67 -85.12
CA GLU A 10 14.87 41.91 -84.71
C GLU A 10 15.25 40.56 -84.12
N GLU A 11 16.30 39.87 -84.62
CA GLU A 11 16.79 38.62 -84.05
C GLU A 11 17.46 38.83 -82.69
N ARG A 12 18.16 39.98 -82.48
CA ARG A 12 18.76 40.32 -81.16
C ARG A 12 17.71 40.73 -80.11
N GLU A 13 16.66 41.47 -80.49
CA GLU A 13 15.55 41.84 -79.62
C GLU A 13 14.75 40.58 -79.18
N ASN A 14 14.46 39.66 -80.11
CA ASN A 14 13.79 38.43 -79.82
C ASN A 14 14.68 37.49 -78.97
N MET A 15 15.97 37.47 -79.14
CA MET A 15 16.86 36.64 -78.30
C MET A 15 17.07 37.25 -76.91
N ASP A 16 17.07 38.56 -76.76
CA ASP A 16 17.17 39.21 -75.43
C ASP A 16 15.88 39.07 -74.63
N ASP A 17 14.68 39.12 -75.28
CA ASP A 17 13.39 38.92 -74.61
C ASP A 17 13.22 37.47 -74.18
N GLY A 18 13.63 36.48 -74.97
CA GLY A 18 13.56 35.05 -74.62
C GLY A 18 14.46 34.71 -73.39
N VAL A 19 15.67 35.24 -73.40
CA VAL A 19 16.63 35.07 -72.28
C VAL A 19 16.14 35.77 -71.02
N CYS A 20 15.52 36.97 -71.18
CA CYS A 20 14.94 37.71 -70.07
C CYS A 20 13.71 36.99 -69.46
N GLU A 21 12.84 36.41 -70.32
CA GLU A 21 11.65 35.70 -69.87
C GLU A 21 11.96 34.36 -69.14
N GLU A 22 12.99 33.66 -69.68
CA GLU A 22 13.43 32.41 -69.05
C GLU A 22 14.09 32.65 -67.67
N SER A 23 14.87 33.74 -67.61
CA SER A 23 15.46 34.19 -66.33
C SER A 23 14.42 34.64 -65.33
N ARG A 24 13.37 35.34 -65.75
CA ARG A 24 12.22 35.71 -64.91
C ARG A 24 11.46 34.47 -64.42
N LYS A 25 11.20 33.48 -65.29
CA LYS A 25 10.54 32.23 -64.89
C LYS A 25 11.38 31.44 -63.88
N ARG A 26 12.67 31.35 -64.02
CA ARG A 26 13.57 30.68 -63.05
C ARG A 26 13.60 31.41 -61.72
N VAL A 27 13.67 32.73 -61.69
CA VAL A 27 13.63 33.54 -60.45
C VAL A 27 12.26 33.39 -59.76
N PHE A 28 11.17 33.45 -60.52
CA PHE A 28 9.81 33.28 -59.98
C PHE A 28 9.59 31.87 -59.40
N CYS A 29 10.03 30.82 -60.08
CA CYS A 29 9.94 29.43 -59.60
C CYS A 29 10.79 29.23 -58.31
N ASN A 30 11.98 29.83 -58.25
CA ASN A 30 12.82 29.76 -57.07
C ASN A 30 12.24 30.55 -55.86
N LEU A 31 11.61 31.68 -56.11
CA LEU A 31 10.91 32.47 -55.11
C LEU A 31 9.66 31.71 -54.59
N GLN A 32 8.86 31.11 -55.46
CA GLN A 32 7.72 30.29 -55.05
C GLN A 32 8.15 29.08 -54.21
N LYS A 33 9.21 28.38 -54.59
CA LYS A 33 9.77 27.26 -53.81
C LYS A 33 10.28 27.72 -52.44
N LYS A 34 10.88 28.90 -52.37
CA LYS A 34 11.40 29.47 -51.13
C LYS A 34 10.29 29.94 -50.18
N ILE A 35 9.21 30.50 -50.73
CA ILE A 35 8.03 30.96 -49.99
C ILE A 35 7.23 29.75 -49.50
N SER A 36 7.00 28.72 -50.33
CA SER A 36 6.31 27.52 -49.94
C SER A 36 7.09 26.76 -48.85
N ARG A 37 8.41 26.59 -48.98
CA ARG A 37 9.24 25.98 -47.93
C ARG A 37 9.18 26.74 -46.60
N ARG A 38 9.15 28.08 -46.58
CA ARG A 38 9.00 28.86 -45.36
C ARG A 38 7.61 28.76 -44.75
N ARG A 39 6.55 28.70 -45.56
CA ARG A 39 5.18 28.46 -45.08
C ARG A 39 5.02 27.06 -44.51
N PHE A 40 5.55 26.02 -45.18
CA PHE A 40 5.53 24.65 -44.66
C PHE A 40 6.39 24.53 -43.39
N ALA A 41 7.58 25.10 -43.34
CA ALA A 41 8.42 25.11 -42.14
C ALA A 41 7.77 25.84 -40.95
N GLY A 42 7.07 26.93 -41.20
CA GLY A 42 6.35 27.66 -40.16
C GLY A 42 5.07 26.90 -39.66
N LEU A 43 4.40 26.16 -40.55
CA LEU A 43 3.25 25.36 -40.18
C LEU A 43 3.68 24.10 -39.38
N THR A 44 4.73 23.42 -39.84
CA THR A 44 5.28 22.26 -39.15
C THR A 44 5.81 22.64 -37.76
N LEU A 45 6.50 23.79 -37.64
CA LEU A 45 6.98 24.26 -36.33
C LEU A 45 5.83 24.56 -35.36
N LYS A 46 4.72 25.15 -35.85
CA LYS A 46 3.51 25.39 -35.03
C LYS A 46 2.81 24.11 -34.64
N VAL A 47 2.70 23.13 -35.52
CA VAL A 47 2.15 21.82 -35.24
C VAL A 47 2.97 21.05 -34.21
N VAL A 48 4.29 21.02 -34.39
CA VAL A 48 5.23 20.40 -33.44
C VAL A 48 5.14 21.07 -32.05
N ALA A 49 5.07 22.41 -32.04
CA ALA A 49 4.97 23.18 -30.79
C ALA A 49 3.69 22.86 -29.97
N VAL A 50 2.64 22.35 -30.61
CA VAL A 50 1.39 21.94 -29.92
C VAL A 50 1.37 20.43 -29.66
N VAL A 51 1.74 19.62 -30.65
CA VAL A 51 1.63 18.15 -30.56
C VAL A 51 2.61 17.56 -29.54
N VAL A 52 3.85 18.10 -29.49
CA VAL A 52 4.84 17.59 -28.52
C VAL A 52 4.41 17.76 -27.05
N PRO A 53 3.98 18.94 -26.59
CA PRO A 53 3.53 19.09 -25.22
C PRO A 53 2.26 18.28 -24.90
N VAL A 54 1.33 18.18 -25.86
CA VAL A 54 0.13 17.33 -25.67
C VAL A 54 0.52 15.86 -25.54
N ALA A 55 1.41 15.35 -26.40
CA ALA A 55 1.92 13.99 -26.29
C ALA A 55 2.67 13.75 -24.98
N ALA A 56 3.46 14.74 -24.51
CA ALA A 56 4.14 14.66 -23.22
C ALA A 56 3.15 14.60 -22.04
N VAL A 57 2.09 15.40 -22.07
CA VAL A 57 1.03 15.34 -21.04
C VAL A 57 0.34 13.99 -21.04
N ILE A 58 -0.02 13.45 -22.21
CA ILE A 58 -0.62 12.12 -22.32
C ILE A 58 0.34 11.04 -21.78
N ALA A 59 1.60 11.09 -22.14
CA ALA A 59 2.61 10.16 -21.65
C ALA A 59 2.76 10.22 -20.11
N ILE A 60 2.76 11.45 -19.54
CA ILE A 60 2.78 11.66 -18.09
C ILE A 60 1.51 11.09 -17.43
N LEU A 61 0.34 11.33 -17.99
CA LEU A 61 -0.92 10.79 -17.47
C LEU A 61 -0.95 9.26 -17.53
N LEU A 62 -0.48 8.66 -18.61
CA LEU A 62 -0.36 7.21 -18.73
C LEU A 62 0.64 6.65 -17.71
N TYR A 63 1.80 7.30 -17.55
CA TYR A 63 2.78 6.91 -16.54
C TYR A 63 2.19 7.01 -15.12
N LEU A 64 1.51 8.12 -14.79
CA LEU A 64 0.86 8.28 -13.50
C LEU A 64 -0.22 7.21 -13.28
N ASN A 65 -0.98 6.84 -14.31
CA ASN A 65 -1.98 5.78 -14.20
C ASN A 65 -1.38 4.38 -13.94
N THR A 66 -0.10 4.14 -14.28
CA THR A 66 0.58 2.89 -13.87
C THR A 66 0.88 2.84 -12.38
N GLN A 67 1.07 3.99 -11.74
CA GLN A 67 1.40 4.10 -10.31
C GLN A 67 0.15 4.29 -9.43
N VAL A 68 -0.91 4.88 -9.99
CA VAL A 68 -2.15 5.25 -9.28
C VAL A 68 -3.34 5.05 -10.21
N SER A 69 -4.45 4.52 -9.71
CA SER A 69 -5.70 4.40 -10.47
C SER A 69 -6.32 5.78 -10.69
N LEU A 70 -6.09 6.36 -11.89
CA LEU A 70 -6.65 7.67 -12.26
C LEU A 70 -8.00 7.56 -12.98
N PHE A 71 -8.19 6.49 -13.76
CA PHE A 71 -9.31 6.35 -14.69
C PHE A 71 -10.23 5.17 -14.39
N GLU A 72 -9.75 4.20 -13.60
CA GLU A 72 -10.51 3.02 -13.21
C GLU A 72 -10.77 2.99 -11.71
N PRO A 73 -11.94 2.50 -11.26
CA PRO A 73 -12.16 2.27 -9.84
C PRO A 73 -11.15 1.21 -9.35
N PRO A 74 -10.58 1.38 -8.15
CA PRO A 74 -9.63 0.42 -7.62
C PRO A 74 -10.29 -0.95 -7.45
N PHE A 75 -9.63 -1.99 -7.93
CA PHE A 75 -10.00 -3.36 -7.61
C PHE A 75 -9.45 -3.69 -6.22
N TYR A 76 -10.33 -4.13 -5.33
CA TYR A 76 -9.93 -4.50 -3.97
C TYR A 76 -9.58 -5.97 -3.89
N GLN A 77 -8.44 -6.25 -3.31
CA GLN A 77 -8.00 -7.59 -2.92
C GLN A 77 -8.36 -7.82 -1.46
N ASP A 78 -8.89 -9.00 -1.18
CA ASP A 78 -9.31 -9.43 0.15
C ASP A 78 -8.55 -10.69 0.51
N ILE A 79 -7.63 -10.57 1.45
CA ILE A 79 -6.76 -11.65 1.89
C ILE A 79 -7.19 -12.11 3.27
N HIS A 80 -7.41 -13.42 3.40
CA HIS A 80 -7.64 -14.10 4.65
C HIS A 80 -6.47 -14.99 4.99
N VAL A 81 -5.90 -14.81 6.16
CA VAL A 81 -4.88 -15.69 6.74
C VAL A 81 -5.58 -16.71 7.61
N ALA A 82 -5.45 -17.98 7.29
CA ALA A 82 -6.05 -19.04 8.11
C ALA A 82 -5.45 -19.10 9.52
N LYS A 83 -6.16 -19.68 10.46
CA LYS A 83 -5.60 -20.00 11.77
C LYS A 83 -4.39 -20.92 11.59
N GLY A 84 -3.34 -20.71 12.35
CA GLY A 84 -2.08 -21.45 12.22
C GLY A 84 -1.15 -20.96 11.11
N GLU A 85 -1.62 -20.07 10.24
CA GLU A 85 -0.83 -19.54 9.13
C GLU A 85 -0.40 -18.09 9.38
N ARG A 86 0.63 -17.66 8.67
CA ARG A 86 1.13 -16.29 8.69
C ARG A 86 1.46 -15.86 7.28
N MET A 87 1.26 -14.59 6.97
CA MET A 87 1.49 -14.06 5.63
C MET A 87 2.23 -12.73 5.68
N GLN A 88 3.16 -12.56 4.76
CA GLN A 88 3.80 -11.27 4.52
C GLN A 88 3.36 -10.72 3.17
N ILE A 89 2.96 -9.45 3.13
CA ILE A 89 2.59 -8.72 1.93
C ILE A 89 3.57 -7.56 1.75
N ALA A 90 4.08 -7.39 0.53
CA ALA A 90 4.89 -6.24 0.16
C ALA A 90 4.15 -5.42 -0.90
N PHE A 91 3.87 -4.16 -0.59
CA PHE A 91 3.25 -3.22 -1.51
C PHE A 91 4.27 -2.55 -2.43
N GLN A 92 3.80 -2.02 -3.57
CA GLN A 92 4.64 -1.36 -4.56
C GLN A 92 5.31 -0.08 -4.03
N ASP A 93 4.74 0.55 -3.01
CA ASP A 93 5.29 1.74 -2.35
C ASP A 93 6.42 1.44 -1.36
N GLY A 94 6.77 0.15 -1.20
CA GLY A 94 7.77 -0.34 -0.26
C GLY A 94 7.25 -0.66 1.13
N THR A 95 5.95 -0.44 1.41
CA THR A 95 5.31 -0.84 2.67
C THR A 95 5.26 -2.36 2.77
N ARG A 96 5.53 -2.91 3.94
CA ARG A 96 5.42 -4.34 4.26
C ARG A 96 4.41 -4.54 5.38
N VAL A 97 3.59 -5.56 5.24
CA VAL A 97 2.60 -5.95 6.25
C VAL A 97 2.80 -7.41 6.59
N TYR A 98 2.91 -7.71 7.86
CA TYR A 98 3.10 -9.04 8.42
C TYR A 98 1.83 -9.42 9.16
N LEU A 99 1.01 -10.24 8.53
CA LEU A 99 -0.29 -10.69 9.05
C LEU A 99 -0.12 -11.86 9.98
N TYR A 100 -0.80 -11.79 11.11
CA TYR A 100 -0.91 -12.87 12.09
C TYR A 100 -2.06 -13.84 11.75
N PRO A 101 -2.12 -15.03 12.38
CA PRO A 101 -3.16 -16.01 12.14
C PRO A 101 -4.57 -15.44 12.34
N GLY A 102 -5.51 -15.85 11.49
CA GLY A 102 -6.91 -15.43 11.57
C GLY A 102 -7.20 -14.01 11.14
N SER A 103 -6.22 -13.30 10.58
CA SER A 103 -6.37 -11.91 10.16
C SER A 103 -6.89 -11.79 8.73
N ARG A 104 -7.62 -10.71 8.46
CA ARG A 104 -8.14 -10.32 7.16
C ARG A 104 -7.66 -8.93 6.80
N LEU A 105 -7.07 -8.79 5.61
CA LEU A 105 -6.63 -7.50 5.06
C LEU A 105 -7.29 -7.26 3.71
N CYS A 106 -8.01 -6.14 3.61
CA CYS A 106 -8.58 -5.66 2.36
C CYS A 106 -7.83 -4.42 1.89
N TYR A 107 -7.34 -4.41 0.65
CA TYR A 107 -6.55 -3.31 0.09
C TYR A 107 -6.78 -3.18 -1.42
N PRO A 108 -6.62 -1.96 -2.00
CA PRO A 108 -6.73 -1.75 -3.43
C PRO A 108 -5.47 -2.25 -4.15
N ASP A 109 -5.61 -2.69 -5.39
CA ASP A 109 -4.49 -3.06 -6.27
C ASP A 109 -3.50 -1.90 -6.48
N LYS A 110 -4.00 -0.66 -6.46
CA LYS A 110 -3.23 0.58 -6.51
C LYS A 110 -3.78 1.59 -5.52
N PHE A 111 -2.91 2.19 -4.74
CA PHE A 111 -3.29 3.25 -3.81
C PHE A 111 -3.71 4.54 -4.51
N GLY A 112 -4.63 5.29 -3.89
CA GLY A 112 -5.10 6.59 -4.38
C GLY A 112 -4.01 7.68 -4.43
N LEU A 113 -4.33 8.82 -5.04
CA LEU A 113 -3.40 9.96 -5.18
C LEU A 113 -3.08 10.65 -3.85
N THR A 114 -4.06 10.73 -2.96
CA THR A 114 -3.98 11.52 -1.73
C THR A 114 -3.65 10.69 -0.49
N GLU A 115 -3.98 9.40 -0.52
CA GLU A 115 -3.80 8.51 0.62
C GLU A 115 -3.57 7.05 0.18
N ARG A 116 -3.05 6.24 1.10
CA ARG A 116 -2.85 4.79 0.97
C ARG A 116 -3.74 4.13 2.00
N ARG A 117 -4.86 3.55 1.59
CA ARG A 117 -5.89 3.05 2.50
C ARG A 117 -6.03 1.55 2.43
N VAL A 118 -6.09 0.90 3.58
CA VAL A 118 -6.35 -0.53 3.76
C VAL A 118 -7.36 -0.72 4.89
N THR A 119 -8.02 -1.87 4.93
CA THR A 119 -8.90 -2.27 6.03
C THR A 119 -8.35 -3.53 6.67
N LEU A 120 -8.23 -3.54 8.01
CA LEU A 120 -7.77 -4.68 8.79
C LEU A 120 -8.88 -5.16 9.74
N ASP A 121 -9.10 -6.47 9.76
CA ASP A 121 -9.79 -7.19 10.83
C ASP A 121 -8.84 -8.29 11.32
N GLY A 122 -8.26 -8.13 12.49
CA GLY A 122 -7.26 -9.06 13.01
C GLY A 122 -6.01 -8.36 13.52
N GLU A 123 -4.86 -9.03 13.38
CA GLU A 123 -3.58 -8.60 13.91
C GLU A 123 -2.51 -8.54 12.83
N ALA A 124 -1.76 -7.44 12.81
CA ALA A 124 -0.70 -7.22 11.85
C ALA A 124 0.43 -6.35 12.41
N TYR A 125 1.65 -6.59 11.94
CA TYR A 125 2.75 -5.65 12.06
C TYR A 125 2.96 -4.93 10.75
N PHE A 126 3.07 -3.60 10.81
CA PHE A 126 3.23 -2.73 9.65
C PHE A 126 4.62 -2.08 9.65
N GLU A 127 5.35 -2.19 8.55
CA GLU A 127 6.51 -1.37 8.20
C GLU A 127 6.11 -0.43 7.06
N VAL A 128 5.60 0.76 7.40
CA VAL A 128 5.06 1.69 6.41
C VAL A 128 6.16 2.57 5.82
N SER A 129 6.26 2.60 4.52
CA SER A 129 7.19 3.44 3.76
C SER A 129 6.91 4.93 3.99
N LYS A 130 7.97 5.74 4.21
CA LYS A 130 7.89 7.18 4.51
C LYS A 130 7.32 7.97 3.33
N ASN A 131 6.17 8.61 3.54
CA ASN A 131 5.54 9.50 2.59
C ASN A 131 4.56 10.45 3.29
N SER A 132 5.01 11.66 3.62
CA SER A 132 4.20 12.68 4.30
C SER A 132 3.07 13.27 3.46
N HIS A 133 3.19 13.23 2.11
CA HIS A 133 2.17 13.75 1.20
C HIS A 133 1.02 12.76 0.95
N ARG A 134 1.26 11.47 1.22
CA ARG A 134 0.27 10.40 1.06
C ARG A 134 0.27 9.53 2.32
N PRO A 135 -0.48 9.91 3.36
CA PRO A 135 -0.56 9.13 4.59
C PRO A 135 -1.08 7.71 4.30
N PHE A 136 -0.65 6.76 5.11
CA PHE A 136 -1.17 5.40 5.13
C PHE A 136 -2.25 5.31 6.20
N ILE A 137 -3.41 4.82 5.82
CA ILE A 137 -4.59 4.73 6.68
C ILE A 137 -5.00 3.28 6.80
N VAL A 138 -5.11 2.80 8.02
CA VAL A 138 -5.67 1.49 8.34
C VAL A 138 -7.06 1.70 8.94
N ASP A 139 -8.10 1.36 8.20
CA ASP A 139 -9.46 1.39 8.69
C ASP A 139 -9.75 0.14 9.53
N LEU A 140 -10.38 0.35 10.67
CA LEU A 140 -10.79 -0.65 11.62
C LEU A 140 -12.31 -0.54 11.85
N ASP A 141 -12.90 -1.46 12.62
CA ASP A 141 -14.35 -1.45 12.89
C ASP A 141 -14.86 -0.10 13.41
N LYS A 142 -14.20 0.50 14.42
CA LYS A 142 -14.66 1.77 15.05
C LYS A 142 -13.59 2.83 15.20
N ALA A 143 -12.48 2.65 14.52
CA ALA A 143 -11.35 3.56 14.56
C ALA A 143 -10.60 3.52 13.26
N SER A 144 -9.67 4.44 13.07
CA SER A 144 -8.68 4.35 11.99
C SER A 144 -7.32 4.79 12.51
N ILE A 145 -6.27 4.17 11.96
CA ILE A 145 -4.88 4.52 12.23
C ILE A 145 -4.37 5.32 11.04
N ARG A 146 -3.75 6.48 11.32
CA ARG A 146 -3.07 7.30 10.31
C ARG A 146 -1.59 7.38 10.61
N VAL A 147 -0.76 7.08 9.61
CA VAL A 147 0.70 7.15 9.71
C VAL A 147 1.31 7.71 8.42
N THR A 148 2.54 8.24 8.51
CA THR A 148 3.26 8.80 7.35
C THR A 148 4.58 8.12 7.06
N GLY A 149 4.95 7.11 7.85
CA GLY A 149 6.21 6.35 7.74
C GLY A 149 6.63 5.81 9.09
N THR A 150 6.09 4.67 9.45
CA THR A 150 5.99 4.21 10.83
C THR A 150 6.09 2.69 10.87
N SER A 151 6.75 2.17 11.89
CA SER A 151 6.77 0.76 12.23
C SER A 151 5.97 0.53 13.50
N PHE A 152 4.88 -0.23 13.41
CA PHE A 152 3.95 -0.44 14.51
C PHE A 152 3.25 -1.79 14.45
N HIS A 153 2.86 -2.29 15.61
CA HIS A 153 2.00 -3.46 15.78
C HIS A 153 0.57 -3.02 16.05
N LEU A 154 -0.39 -3.73 15.48
CA LEU A 154 -1.81 -3.44 15.58
C LEU A 154 -2.60 -4.74 15.75
N GLN A 155 -3.36 -4.83 16.84
CA GLN A 155 -4.34 -5.89 17.09
C GLN A 155 -5.73 -5.27 17.13
N ALA A 156 -6.60 -5.70 16.23
CA ALA A 156 -7.93 -5.09 16.04
C ALA A 156 -8.93 -6.11 15.49
N TYR A 157 -9.11 -7.23 16.19
CA TYR A 157 -10.14 -8.20 15.82
C TYR A 157 -11.53 -7.61 16.05
N ALA A 158 -12.44 -7.74 15.07
CA ALA A 158 -13.79 -7.19 15.15
C ALA A 158 -14.57 -7.79 16.34
N CYS A 159 -14.33 -9.07 16.66
CA CYS A 159 -14.97 -9.77 17.79
C CYS A 159 -14.42 -9.37 19.18
N GLU A 160 -13.29 -8.66 19.27
CA GLU A 160 -12.70 -8.20 20.52
C GLU A 160 -13.13 -6.78 20.87
N PRO A 161 -13.29 -6.44 22.17
CA PRO A 161 -13.69 -5.11 22.58
C PRO A 161 -12.56 -4.09 22.46
N ASP A 162 -11.30 -4.53 22.44
CA ASP A 162 -10.13 -3.67 22.50
C ASP A 162 -9.39 -3.67 21.17
N ILE A 163 -8.86 -2.49 20.81
CA ILE A 163 -7.86 -2.28 19.77
C ILE A 163 -6.57 -1.93 20.49
N ILE A 164 -5.48 -2.64 20.17
CA ILE A 164 -4.17 -2.44 20.77
C ILE A 164 -3.21 -1.96 19.68
N VAL A 165 -2.54 -0.86 19.94
CA VAL A 165 -1.55 -0.26 19.04
C VAL A 165 -0.24 -0.10 19.79
N GLU A 166 0.85 -0.71 19.31
CA GLU A 166 2.19 -0.59 19.87
C GLU A 166 3.11 0.06 18.84
N LEU A 167 3.80 1.11 19.24
CA LEU A 167 4.63 1.91 18.32
C LEU A 167 6.12 1.67 18.55
N ASP A 168 6.77 1.11 17.53
CA ASP A 168 8.23 0.89 17.53
C ASP A 168 8.99 2.12 17.00
N GLU A 169 8.58 2.67 15.84
CA GLU A 169 9.25 3.81 15.20
C GLU A 169 8.25 4.73 14.48
N GLY A 170 8.49 6.04 14.55
CA GLY A 170 7.71 7.05 13.85
C GLY A 170 6.63 7.67 14.71
N GLN A 171 5.45 7.86 14.16
CA GLN A 171 4.26 8.42 14.83
C GLN A 171 3.01 7.70 14.34
N VAL A 172 2.10 7.41 15.25
CA VAL A 172 0.77 6.87 14.98
C VAL A 172 -0.27 7.82 15.51
N ASP A 173 -1.24 8.17 14.66
CA ASP A 173 -2.42 8.91 15.07
C ASP A 173 -3.63 7.95 15.02
N LEU A 174 -4.22 7.67 16.19
CA LEU A 174 -5.48 6.93 16.31
C LEU A 174 -6.64 7.92 16.22
N LEU A 175 -7.54 7.71 15.27
CA LEU A 175 -8.77 8.46 15.07
C LEU A 175 -9.95 7.59 15.51
N TYR A 176 -10.75 8.07 16.45
CA TYR A 176 -11.88 7.32 17.01
C TYR A 176 -13.02 8.25 17.42
N GLY A 177 -14.25 7.70 17.55
CA GLY A 177 -15.43 8.48 17.90
C GLY A 177 -15.68 9.67 16.97
N ASP A 178 -16.30 10.72 17.50
CA ASP A 178 -16.61 11.94 16.75
C ASP A 178 -15.40 12.88 16.69
N ARG A 179 -14.39 12.54 15.87
CA ARG A 179 -13.17 13.33 15.62
C ARG A 179 -12.19 13.41 16.81
N GLN A 180 -12.19 12.45 17.70
CA GLN A 180 -11.14 12.32 18.71
C GLN A 180 -9.88 11.77 18.06
N GLU A 181 -8.72 12.31 18.44
CA GLU A 181 -7.42 11.92 17.92
C GLU A 181 -6.44 11.73 19.08
N TYR A 182 -5.69 10.64 19.03
CA TYR A 182 -4.63 10.37 19.98
C TYR A 182 -3.35 10.02 19.24
N SER A 183 -2.26 10.75 19.54
CA SER A 183 -0.96 10.52 18.91
C SER A 183 -0.04 9.75 19.84
N LEU A 184 0.51 8.61 19.37
CA LEU A 184 1.48 7.81 20.10
C LEU A 184 2.91 8.21 19.72
N ARG A 185 3.81 7.98 20.66
CA ARG A 185 5.27 8.11 20.51
C ARG A 185 5.93 6.73 20.55
N PRO A 186 7.14 6.58 19.99
CA PRO A 186 7.89 5.32 20.06
C PRO A 186 8.05 4.82 21.51
N GLY A 187 7.80 3.52 21.70
CA GLY A 187 7.81 2.87 23.01
C GLY A 187 6.51 3.00 23.80
N GLU A 188 5.47 3.63 23.22
CA GLU A 188 4.14 3.69 23.82
C GLU A 188 3.22 2.63 23.22
N SER A 189 2.29 2.14 24.03
CA SER A 189 1.18 1.27 23.66
C SER A 189 -0.15 1.91 24.05
N LEU A 190 -1.11 1.87 23.15
CA LEU A 190 -2.45 2.40 23.36
C LEU A 190 -3.48 1.29 23.27
N ILE A 191 -4.35 1.20 24.26
CA ILE A 191 -5.51 0.32 24.25
C ILE A 191 -6.76 1.20 24.11
N TYR A 192 -7.46 1.04 22.98
CA TYR A 192 -8.76 1.67 22.75
C TYR A 192 -9.89 0.67 22.93
N ASN A 193 -10.74 0.88 23.93
CA ASN A 193 -11.91 0.05 24.16
C ASN A 193 -13.11 0.56 23.35
N LYS A 194 -13.52 -0.22 22.34
CA LYS A 194 -14.61 0.10 21.39
C LYS A 194 -15.99 0.26 22.05
N VAL A 195 -16.21 -0.41 23.19
CA VAL A 195 -17.49 -0.39 23.91
C VAL A 195 -17.60 0.84 24.80
N LYS A 196 -16.51 1.14 25.53
CA LYS A 196 -16.45 2.29 26.45
C LYS A 196 -16.10 3.59 25.76
N ASN A 197 -15.66 3.54 24.49
CA ASN A 197 -15.12 4.66 23.73
C ASN A 197 -14.02 5.42 24.51
N ALA A 198 -13.08 4.67 25.08
CA ALA A 198 -12.04 5.18 25.95
C ALA A 198 -10.67 4.62 25.59
N CYS A 199 -9.65 5.47 25.66
CA CYS A 199 -8.26 5.13 25.44
C CYS A 199 -7.51 5.03 26.77
N MET A 200 -6.61 4.07 26.86
CA MET A 200 -5.64 3.92 27.94
C MET A 200 -4.24 3.82 27.34
N LEU A 201 -3.36 4.74 27.76
CA LEU A 201 -1.96 4.73 27.37
C LEU A 201 -1.14 3.94 28.39
N GLN A 202 -0.21 3.16 27.89
CA GLN A 202 0.79 2.46 28.72
C GLN A 202 2.14 2.44 27.97
N LEU A 203 3.21 2.11 28.67
CA LEU A 203 4.48 1.84 28.01
C LEU A 203 4.42 0.48 27.33
N GLN A 204 5.03 0.39 26.16
CA GLN A 204 5.18 -0.89 25.46
C GLN A 204 6.05 -1.82 26.28
N GLU A 205 5.56 -3.00 26.57
CA GLU A 205 6.28 -4.05 27.29
C GLU A 205 6.71 -5.17 26.34
N GLY A 206 7.95 -5.62 26.49
CA GLY A 206 8.46 -6.78 25.75
C GLY A 206 9.17 -6.41 24.45
N VAL A 207 9.16 -7.34 23.50
CA VAL A 207 9.84 -7.20 22.21
C VAL A 207 8.91 -6.66 21.13
N SER A 208 9.50 -6.03 20.11
CA SER A 208 8.79 -5.52 18.94
C SER A 208 7.89 -6.59 18.31
N GLY A 209 6.70 -6.16 17.83
CA GLY A 209 5.76 -7.02 17.11
C GLY A 209 6.38 -7.76 15.92
N LEU A 210 7.34 -7.14 15.21
CA LEU A 210 8.08 -7.79 14.13
C LEU A 210 8.88 -8.99 14.62
N ILE A 211 9.54 -8.86 15.77
CA ILE A 211 10.31 -9.96 16.37
C ILE A 211 9.36 -11.06 16.81
N ARG A 212 8.25 -10.72 17.48
CA ARG A 212 7.20 -11.70 17.85
C ARG A 212 6.69 -12.46 16.62
N TRP A 213 6.45 -11.77 15.52
CA TRP A 213 6.01 -12.40 14.28
C TRP A 213 7.08 -13.36 13.70
N LYS A 214 8.36 -12.93 13.62
CA LYS A 214 9.47 -13.73 13.07
C LYS A 214 9.83 -14.94 13.94
N GLU A 215 9.82 -14.74 15.26
CA GLU A 215 10.13 -15.80 16.22
C GLU A 215 8.94 -16.68 16.57
N GLN A 216 7.76 -16.39 15.99
CA GLN A 216 6.51 -17.07 16.36
C GLN A 216 6.31 -17.07 17.88
N GLU A 217 6.59 -15.92 18.49
CA GLU A 217 6.53 -15.75 19.93
C GLU A 217 5.10 -15.53 20.38
N ILE A 218 4.71 -16.27 21.41
CA ILE A 218 3.47 -16.08 22.16
C ILE A 218 3.87 -15.76 23.60
N ASP A 219 3.47 -14.62 24.12
CA ASP A 219 3.79 -14.15 25.47
C ASP A 219 2.50 -13.97 26.28
N PHE A 220 2.37 -14.78 27.32
CA PHE A 220 1.26 -14.71 28.24
C PHE A 220 1.72 -14.09 29.56
N ARG A 221 0.99 -13.06 30.02
CA ARG A 221 1.27 -12.35 31.26
C ARG A 221 0.02 -12.25 32.12
N ASN A 222 -0.06 -13.10 33.13
CA ASN A 222 -1.26 -13.21 33.97
C ASN A 222 -2.53 -13.39 33.15
N THR A 223 -2.43 -14.12 32.03
CA THR A 223 -3.51 -14.31 31.05
C THR A 223 -4.43 -15.41 31.51
N PRO A 224 -5.77 -15.17 31.59
CA PRO A 224 -6.75 -16.19 31.94
C PRO A 224 -6.70 -17.36 30.95
N MET A 225 -6.91 -18.60 31.46
CA MET A 225 -6.87 -19.81 30.62
C MET A 225 -7.79 -19.75 29.41
N LYS A 226 -8.94 -19.09 29.53
CA LYS A 226 -9.86 -18.91 28.41
C LYS A 226 -9.21 -18.18 27.24
N GLU A 227 -8.44 -17.13 27.52
CA GLU A 227 -7.72 -16.34 26.52
C GLU A 227 -6.48 -17.08 26.02
N VAL A 228 -5.76 -17.79 26.91
CA VAL A 228 -4.65 -18.68 26.51
C VAL A 228 -5.12 -19.69 25.48
N LEU A 229 -6.22 -20.40 25.72
CA LEU A 229 -6.75 -21.40 24.79
C LEU A 229 -7.22 -20.77 23.46
N LYS A 230 -7.79 -19.57 23.51
CA LYS A 230 -8.19 -18.82 22.31
C LYS A 230 -6.98 -18.44 21.47
N GLU A 231 -5.93 -17.96 22.09
CA GLU A 231 -4.68 -17.58 21.42
C GLU A 231 -3.97 -18.80 20.82
N LEU A 232 -3.96 -19.93 21.54
CA LEU A 232 -3.42 -21.20 21.02
C LEU A 232 -4.24 -21.73 19.85
N ASP A 233 -5.58 -21.65 19.88
CA ASP A 233 -6.45 -22.01 18.75
C ASP A 233 -6.11 -21.15 17.52
N LEU A 234 -5.93 -19.85 17.71
CA LEU A 234 -5.59 -18.94 16.64
C LEU A 234 -4.20 -19.23 16.07
N HIS A 235 -3.21 -19.44 16.95
CA HIS A 235 -1.81 -19.61 16.58
C HIS A 235 -1.51 -20.96 15.92
N TYR A 236 -2.15 -22.05 16.37
CA TYR A 236 -1.91 -23.41 15.86
C TYR A 236 -3.02 -23.95 14.96
N GLY A 237 -4.17 -23.26 14.90
CA GLY A 237 -5.31 -23.68 14.06
C GLY A 237 -6.02 -24.93 14.60
N VAL A 238 -5.87 -25.27 15.88
CA VAL A 238 -6.46 -26.46 16.49
C VAL A 238 -7.47 -26.05 17.58
N PRO A 239 -8.75 -26.42 17.44
CA PRO A 239 -9.78 -26.02 18.38
C PRO A 239 -9.65 -26.72 19.73
N PHE A 240 -9.92 -25.98 20.82
CA PHE A 240 -9.93 -26.47 22.18
C PHE A 240 -11.36 -26.58 22.72
N CYS A 241 -11.64 -27.64 23.45
CA CYS A 241 -12.89 -27.86 24.13
C CYS A 241 -12.63 -28.12 25.64
N VAL A 242 -13.20 -27.27 26.49
CA VAL A 242 -13.05 -27.37 27.94
C VAL A 242 -14.15 -28.21 28.52
N GLY A 243 -13.79 -29.34 29.12
CA GLY A 243 -14.71 -30.26 29.76
C GLY A 243 -15.09 -29.88 31.20
N ASP A 244 -14.25 -29.06 31.85
CA ASP A 244 -14.41 -28.62 33.23
C ASP A 244 -14.15 -27.10 33.33
N THR A 245 -15.16 -26.33 33.70
CA THR A 245 -15.10 -24.88 33.78
C THR A 245 -14.15 -24.36 34.86
N VAL A 246 -13.76 -25.18 35.81
CA VAL A 246 -12.77 -24.86 36.86
C VAL A 246 -11.43 -24.49 36.22
N VAL A 247 -11.10 -25.03 35.05
CA VAL A 247 -9.91 -24.69 34.26
C VAL A 247 -9.78 -23.18 34.02
N TYR A 248 -10.88 -22.46 33.86
CA TYR A 248 -10.92 -21.03 33.61
C TYR A 248 -10.55 -20.14 34.82
N GLN A 249 -10.43 -20.72 36.02
CA GLN A 249 -10.01 -19.96 37.22
C GLN A 249 -8.50 -19.67 37.26
N TYR A 250 -7.74 -20.30 36.37
CA TYR A 250 -6.28 -20.17 36.36
C TYR A 250 -5.85 -19.13 35.34
N SER A 251 -4.80 -18.37 35.69
CA SER A 251 -4.10 -17.47 34.81
C SER A 251 -2.63 -17.89 34.70
N TYR A 252 -2.02 -17.59 33.56
CA TYR A 252 -0.68 -18.07 33.25
C TYR A 252 0.25 -16.94 32.83
N THR A 253 1.52 -17.10 33.21
CA THR A 253 2.61 -16.23 32.77
C THR A 253 3.72 -17.12 32.23
N PHE A 254 3.89 -17.15 30.92
CA PHE A 254 4.97 -17.86 30.23
C PHE A 254 5.12 -17.33 28.80
N CYS A 255 6.31 -17.52 28.22
CA CYS A 255 6.59 -17.14 26.85
C CYS A 255 7.12 -18.37 26.10
N VAL A 256 6.66 -18.56 24.87
CA VAL A 256 7.14 -19.60 23.98
C VAL A 256 7.55 -19.02 22.63
N LYS A 257 8.59 -19.58 22.02
CA LYS A 257 9.13 -19.15 20.73
C LYS A 257 9.36 -20.37 19.84
N LYS A 258 8.80 -20.33 18.62
CA LYS A 258 8.91 -21.43 17.64
C LYS A 258 8.62 -22.82 18.23
N ALA A 259 7.76 -22.87 19.24
CA ALA A 259 7.39 -24.11 19.88
C ALA A 259 6.26 -24.81 19.12
N SER A 260 6.27 -26.12 19.13
CA SER A 260 5.14 -26.94 18.67
C SER A 260 4.00 -26.88 19.67
N LEU A 261 2.78 -27.16 19.21
CA LEU A 261 1.61 -27.21 20.09
C LEU A 261 1.79 -28.24 21.21
N GLU A 262 2.48 -29.36 20.92
CA GLU A 262 2.81 -30.39 21.89
C GLU A 262 3.66 -29.85 23.04
N GLU A 263 4.74 -29.14 22.70
CA GLU A 263 5.65 -28.55 23.70
C GLU A 263 4.93 -27.51 24.59
N VAL A 264 4.02 -26.74 23.99
CA VAL A 264 3.22 -25.77 24.75
C VAL A 264 2.24 -26.48 25.68
N MET A 265 1.56 -27.53 25.21
CA MET A 265 0.65 -28.31 26.05
C MET A 265 1.38 -29.02 27.22
N GLU A 266 2.56 -29.61 26.95
CA GLU A 266 3.39 -30.21 27.99
C GLU A 266 3.82 -29.15 29.01
N THR A 267 4.25 -27.97 28.57
CA THR A 267 4.59 -26.87 29.48
C THR A 267 3.40 -26.49 30.36
N LEU A 268 2.21 -26.30 29.76
CA LEU A 268 0.99 -26.00 30.50
C LEU A 268 0.61 -27.12 31.49
N GLU A 269 0.78 -28.38 31.14
CA GLU A 269 0.56 -29.50 32.04
C GLU A 269 1.54 -29.53 33.23
N ILE A 270 2.79 -29.07 33.04
CA ILE A 270 3.78 -28.98 34.12
C ILE A 270 3.44 -27.86 35.11
N ILE A 271 3.06 -26.68 34.61
CA ILE A 271 2.85 -25.50 35.45
C ILE A 271 1.43 -25.38 36.02
N SER A 272 0.53 -26.28 35.63
CA SER A 272 -0.88 -26.22 36.03
C SER A 272 -1.51 -27.58 36.31
N PRO A 273 -2.62 -27.63 37.04
CA PRO A 273 -3.38 -28.84 37.29
C PRO A 273 -4.30 -29.23 36.13
N VAL A 274 -3.94 -28.89 34.87
CA VAL A 274 -4.72 -29.25 33.67
C VAL A 274 -4.09 -30.44 32.96
N ARG A 275 -4.89 -31.13 32.15
CA ARG A 275 -4.46 -32.18 31.24
C ARG A 275 -5.10 -31.97 29.88
N PHE A 276 -4.30 -32.15 28.81
CA PHE A 276 -4.74 -32.08 27.43
C PHE A 276 -4.91 -33.48 26.84
N GLN A 277 -6.05 -33.73 26.24
CA GLN A 277 -6.33 -34.96 25.54
C GLN A 277 -6.45 -34.69 24.05
N LYS A 278 -5.52 -35.24 23.26
CA LYS A 278 -5.47 -35.06 21.82
C LYS A 278 -6.62 -35.76 21.10
N GLY A 279 -7.13 -35.14 20.07
CA GLY A 279 -8.15 -35.60 19.12
C GLY A 279 -8.30 -34.56 18.02
N ASP A 280 -9.32 -34.62 17.18
CA ASP A 280 -9.65 -33.58 16.21
C ASP A 280 -9.91 -32.23 16.88
N THR A 281 -10.34 -32.28 18.13
CA THR A 281 -10.46 -31.15 19.07
C THR A 281 -9.71 -31.53 20.34
N ILE A 282 -8.85 -30.62 20.83
CA ILE A 282 -8.13 -30.88 22.08
C ILE A 282 -9.04 -30.64 23.28
N ARG A 283 -9.23 -31.69 24.07
CA ARG A 283 -10.04 -31.60 25.30
C ARG A 283 -9.17 -31.21 26.49
N VAL A 284 -9.59 -30.18 27.21
CA VAL A 284 -8.93 -29.68 28.42
C VAL A 284 -9.73 -30.08 29.66
N ARG A 285 -9.07 -30.72 30.60
CA ARG A 285 -9.67 -31.19 31.86
C ARG A 285 -8.73 -30.90 33.03
N MET A 286 -9.27 -30.93 34.26
CA MET A 286 -8.44 -30.97 35.46
C MET A 286 -7.75 -32.33 35.60
N LYS A 287 -6.56 -32.34 36.19
CA LYS A 287 -5.84 -33.57 36.59
C LYS A 287 -6.56 -34.36 37.65
#